data_41789f612232296171625361ce80ab5d
#
_entry.id   41789f612232296171625361ce80ab5d
#
_cell.length_a   1.000
_cell.length_b   1.000
_cell.length_c   1.000
_cell.angle_alpha   90.00
_cell.angle_beta   90.00
_cell.angle_gamma   90.00
#
_symmetry.space_group_name_H-M   'P 1'
#
loop_
_entity.id
_entity.type
_entity.pdbx_description
1 polymer ?
#
loop_
_entity_poly.entity_id
_entity_poly.type
_entity_poly.pdbx_seq_one_letter_code
_entity_poly.pdbx_strand_id
1 'polypeptide(L)'
;MTKNAERIARLERMRAEALLGGGPVRMERQHAWGKLTARERLDLLLDPGSFVELDAFVTHRATEFGMDRQHFLGDGVVTGHGTIDGRLVFVFSQDFTVFGGSLSEAYAEKICKVMDLAMKVGAPVVGLNDSGGARIQEGVASLGGYAEIFLRNVMASGVVPQISVILGPCAGGAVYSPAMTDFTVMVEGTSYMFVTGPNVVKSVTHEEVDSEALGGAAIHTGRSGVAHLAAGDEAEALDHVRRLLAHLPQNNLADPPRIATSDPAARMDPELDEIVPDEPSRPYDMHDVLRRIVDDGAFFELQPAWAGNILIGFASLGGRPVGIVAQQPAALAGALDIDASVKAARFVRTCDAFNVPIVTFVDVPGFLPGVAQEHGGIIRHGAKLLYAYCEATVPKVTVITRKAYGGAYDVMSSKHIRGDMNFAWPTAEIAVMGAEGAVNIIFKDAIAAVDDEQGERTRLVTEYEAEFSNPYVASARGYIDEVILPRETRPRLIRSLEILADKRDTNPRKKHGNIPL
;
A
#
# COMPACT_ATOMS: atom_id res chain seq x y z
N MET A 1 23.54 -20.38 49.36
CA MET A 1 22.32 -19.83 48.71
C MET A 1 21.19 -20.84 48.88
N THR A 2 19.96 -20.39 49.02
CA THR A 2 18.81 -21.31 49.01
C THR A 2 18.58 -21.86 47.60
N LYS A 3 18.00 -23.05 47.46
CA LYS A 3 17.65 -23.63 46.14
C LYS A 3 16.84 -22.65 45.26
N ASN A 4 16.00 -21.81 45.85
CA ASN A 4 15.22 -20.81 45.12
C ASN A 4 16.11 -19.64 44.63
N ALA A 5 17.08 -19.20 45.41
CA ALA A 5 18.04 -18.19 44.99
C ALA A 5 18.90 -18.67 43.80
N GLU A 6 19.29 -19.94 43.78
CA GLU A 6 20.01 -20.55 42.66
C GLU A 6 19.14 -20.61 41.37
N ARG A 7 17.86 -20.95 41.51
CA ARG A 7 16.89 -20.97 40.40
C ARG A 7 16.66 -19.57 39.81
N ILE A 8 16.51 -18.55 40.67
CA ILE A 8 16.35 -17.15 40.25
C ILE A 8 17.61 -16.70 39.52
N ALA A 9 18.78 -16.92 40.10
CA ALA A 9 20.06 -16.56 39.47
C ALA A 9 20.29 -17.27 38.12
N ARG A 10 19.77 -18.50 37.95
CA ARG A 10 19.78 -19.20 36.66
C ARG A 10 18.91 -18.48 35.64
N LEU A 11 17.67 -18.11 36.02
CA LEU A 11 16.77 -17.37 35.13
C LEU A 11 17.36 -16.05 34.69
N GLU A 12 17.95 -15.28 35.63
CA GLU A 12 18.58 -14.01 35.32
C GLU A 12 19.74 -14.16 34.34
N ARG A 13 20.59 -15.18 34.50
CA ARG A 13 21.65 -15.48 33.54
C ARG A 13 21.10 -15.84 32.16
N MET A 14 20.09 -16.70 32.08
CA MET A 14 19.48 -17.07 30.79
C MET A 14 18.83 -15.87 30.11
N ARG A 15 18.19 -14.96 30.86
CA ARG A 15 17.66 -13.71 30.31
C ARG A 15 18.76 -12.83 29.75
N ALA A 16 19.85 -12.65 30.51
CA ALA A 16 20.99 -11.88 30.05
C ALA A 16 21.65 -12.49 28.79
N GLU A 17 21.75 -13.81 28.73
CA GLU A 17 22.27 -14.54 27.57
C GLU A 17 21.36 -14.35 26.33
N ALA A 18 20.05 -14.45 26.48
CA ALA A 18 19.08 -14.26 25.39
C ALA A 18 19.13 -12.84 24.78
N LEU A 19 19.56 -11.83 25.55
CA LEU A 19 19.74 -10.46 25.05
C LEU A 19 20.95 -10.31 24.10
N LEU A 20 21.91 -11.23 24.15
CA LEU A 20 23.16 -11.13 23.37
C LEU A 20 23.03 -11.58 21.91
N GLY A 21 21.92 -12.24 21.53
CA GLY A 21 21.74 -12.77 20.17
C GLY A 21 22.94 -13.60 19.73
N GLY A 22 23.58 -13.23 18.60
CA GLY A 22 24.80 -13.89 18.11
C GLY A 22 26.10 -13.53 18.84
N GLY A 23 26.02 -12.67 19.88
CA GLY A 23 27.14 -12.23 20.70
C GLY A 23 27.74 -10.89 20.25
N PRO A 24 28.56 -10.25 21.13
CA PRO A 24 29.01 -8.87 20.95
C PRO A 24 29.74 -8.61 19.62
N VAL A 25 30.61 -9.54 19.21
CA VAL A 25 31.40 -9.38 17.97
C VAL A 25 30.50 -9.32 16.73
N ARG A 26 29.42 -10.12 16.70
CA ARG A 26 28.48 -10.11 15.57
C ARG A 26 27.55 -8.89 15.62
N MET A 27 27.21 -8.41 16.82
CA MET A 27 26.46 -7.17 17.00
C MET A 27 27.27 -5.96 16.52
N GLU A 28 28.56 -5.85 16.91
CA GLU A 28 29.46 -4.81 16.40
C GLU A 28 29.58 -4.82 14.87
N ARG A 29 29.64 -6.00 14.28
CA ARG A 29 29.66 -6.16 12.82
C ARG A 29 28.35 -5.68 12.17
N GLN A 30 27.21 -5.95 12.79
CA GLN A 30 25.88 -5.46 12.36
C GLN A 30 25.87 -3.93 12.35
N HIS A 31 26.34 -3.30 13.44
CA HIS A 31 26.45 -1.85 13.53
C HIS A 31 27.44 -1.26 12.52
N ALA A 32 28.56 -1.93 12.27
CA ALA A 32 29.52 -1.50 11.25
C ALA A 32 28.94 -1.48 9.82
N TRP A 33 27.86 -2.21 9.58
CA TRP A 33 27.11 -2.19 8.32
C TRP A 33 26.00 -1.12 8.31
N GLY A 34 25.91 -0.27 9.35
CA GLY A 34 24.88 0.76 9.48
C GLY A 34 23.51 0.22 9.88
N LYS A 35 23.44 -0.99 10.45
CA LYS A 35 22.20 -1.68 10.80
C LYS A 35 22.06 -1.82 12.31
N LEU A 36 20.83 -1.70 12.79
CA LEU A 36 20.47 -1.98 14.18
C LEU A 36 20.33 -3.49 14.41
N THR A 37 20.46 -3.93 15.66
CA THR A 37 20.12 -5.28 16.10
C THR A 37 18.59 -5.48 16.13
N ALA A 38 18.15 -6.74 16.16
CA ALA A 38 16.72 -7.07 16.23
C ALA A 38 16.02 -6.43 17.44
N ARG A 39 16.71 -6.28 18.58
CA ARG A 39 16.15 -5.70 19.81
C ARG A 39 16.11 -4.16 19.76
N GLU A 40 17.17 -3.52 19.29
CA GLU A 40 17.20 -2.07 19.10
C GLU A 40 16.09 -1.59 18.15
N ARG A 41 15.79 -2.37 17.10
CA ARG A 41 14.66 -2.13 16.19
C ARG A 41 13.32 -2.16 16.92
N LEU A 42 13.11 -3.12 17.83
CA LEU A 42 11.89 -3.21 18.63
C LEU A 42 11.79 -2.08 19.66
N ASP A 43 12.92 -1.72 20.30
CA ASP A 43 12.97 -0.59 21.25
C ASP A 43 12.66 0.75 20.56
N LEU A 44 13.02 0.89 19.27
CA LEU A 44 12.73 2.08 18.48
C LEU A 44 11.29 2.10 17.95
N LEU A 45 10.74 0.93 17.60
CA LEU A 45 9.39 0.80 17.04
C LEU A 45 8.30 0.95 18.11
N LEU A 46 8.45 0.27 19.24
CA LEU A 46 7.40 0.13 20.25
C LEU A 46 7.44 1.27 21.28
N ASP A 47 6.32 1.47 21.95
CA ASP A 47 6.27 2.42 23.07
C ASP A 47 7.20 1.97 24.18
N PRO A 48 7.93 2.90 24.84
CA PRO A 48 8.92 2.56 25.86
C PRO A 48 8.35 1.67 26.96
N GLY A 49 9.02 0.54 27.20
CA GLY A 49 8.65 -0.43 28.25
C GLY A 49 7.41 -1.27 27.97
N SER A 50 6.81 -1.18 26.79
CA SER A 50 5.63 -1.96 26.42
C SER A 50 5.94 -3.37 25.91
N PHE A 51 7.17 -3.64 25.49
CA PHE A 51 7.53 -4.91 24.86
C PHE A 51 7.52 -6.07 25.86
N VAL A 52 6.81 -7.14 25.51
CA VAL A 52 6.82 -8.42 26.21
C VAL A 52 7.27 -9.51 25.26
N GLU A 53 8.46 -10.04 25.49
CA GLU A 53 9.06 -11.09 24.67
C GLU A 53 8.39 -12.44 24.94
N LEU A 54 8.12 -13.19 23.89
CA LEU A 54 7.66 -14.57 23.91
C LEU A 54 8.75 -15.50 23.40
N ASP A 55 8.87 -16.69 23.99
CA ASP A 55 9.77 -17.76 23.53
C ASP A 55 11.27 -17.37 23.50
N ALA A 56 11.71 -16.52 24.44
CA ALA A 56 13.10 -16.06 24.52
C ALA A 56 14.14 -17.20 24.69
N PHE A 57 13.71 -18.36 25.18
CA PHE A 57 14.59 -19.51 25.48
C PHE A 57 14.50 -20.66 24.45
N VAL A 58 13.72 -20.48 23.39
CA VAL A 58 13.62 -21.46 22.30
C VAL A 58 14.96 -21.52 21.57
N THR A 59 15.37 -22.74 21.21
CA THR A 59 16.57 -23.00 20.38
C THR A 59 16.20 -23.95 19.25
N HIS A 60 17.00 -23.98 18.17
CA HIS A 60 16.83 -24.95 17.09
C HIS A 60 16.98 -26.40 17.59
N ARG A 61 16.49 -27.33 16.78
CA ARG A 61 16.50 -28.79 17.07
C ARG A 61 17.48 -29.56 16.18
N ALA A 62 18.20 -28.86 15.29
CA ALA A 62 19.13 -29.49 14.39
C ALA A 62 20.35 -30.05 15.13
N THR A 63 20.75 -31.26 14.76
CA THR A 63 21.90 -31.97 15.33
C THR A 63 23.03 -32.18 14.31
N GLU A 64 22.71 -32.20 13.01
CA GLU A 64 23.64 -32.44 11.94
C GLU A 64 24.54 -31.22 11.66
N PHE A 65 25.61 -31.40 10.93
CA PHE A 65 26.53 -30.35 10.49
C PHE A 65 27.15 -29.52 11.63
N GLY A 66 27.26 -30.10 12.85
CA GLY A 66 27.81 -29.43 14.02
C GLY A 66 26.87 -28.41 14.67
N MET A 67 25.59 -28.45 14.32
CA MET A 67 24.56 -27.60 14.91
C MET A 67 24.32 -27.93 16.41
N ASP A 68 24.50 -29.17 16.81
CA ASP A 68 24.45 -29.64 18.21
C ASP A 68 25.40 -28.90 19.17
N ARG A 69 26.38 -28.17 18.65
CA ARG A 69 27.38 -27.39 19.40
C ARG A 69 27.12 -25.87 19.38
N GLN A 70 26.11 -25.41 18.68
CA GLN A 70 25.83 -23.99 18.44
C GLN A 70 24.37 -23.69 18.80
N HIS A 71 24.12 -23.37 20.06
CA HIS A 71 22.80 -22.99 20.54
C HIS A 71 22.77 -21.50 20.89
N PHE A 72 21.84 -20.77 20.28
CA PHE A 72 21.54 -19.39 20.62
C PHE A 72 20.13 -19.31 21.14
N LEU A 73 19.93 -18.69 22.31
CA LEU A 73 18.59 -18.48 22.88
C LEU A 73 17.80 -17.53 21.98
N GLY A 74 16.56 -17.89 21.71
CA GLY A 74 15.70 -17.15 20.77
C GLY A 74 15.82 -17.58 19.30
N ASP A 75 16.83 -18.39 18.95
CA ASP A 75 17.08 -19.00 17.63
C ASP A 75 17.04 -18.02 16.44
N GLY A 76 17.51 -16.80 16.61
CA GLY A 76 17.62 -15.82 15.50
C GLY A 76 16.35 -15.03 15.17
N VAL A 77 15.33 -15.11 16.03
CA VAL A 77 14.16 -14.21 15.93
C VAL A 77 13.65 -13.80 17.32
N VAL A 78 13.45 -12.51 17.50
CA VAL A 78 12.82 -11.95 18.70
C VAL A 78 11.33 -11.78 18.41
N THR A 79 10.47 -12.41 19.20
CA THR A 79 9.02 -12.44 19.00
C THR A 79 8.29 -11.98 20.25
N GLY A 80 7.17 -11.29 20.08
CA GLY A 80 6.38 -10.83 21.22
C GLY A 80 5.27 -9.88 20.82
N HIS A 81 4.87 -9.06 21.78
CA HIS A 81 3.90 -7.99 21.58
C HIS A 81 4.30 -6.74 22.36
N GLY A 82 3.76 -5.61 21.96
CA GLY A 82 3.92 -4.34 22.65
C GLY A 82 2.83 -3.38 22.19
N THR A 83 3.04 -2.08 22.39
CA THR A 83 2.13 -1.06 21.88
C THR A 83 2.84 -0.09 20.94
N ILE A 84 2.09 0.47 20.01
CA ILE A 84 2.45 1.61 19.19
C ILE A 84 1.35 2.65 19.38
N ASP A 85 1.72 3.82 19.91
CA ASP A 85 0.78 4.89 20.27
C ASP A 85 -0.40 4.36 21.15
N GLY A 86 -0.06 3.52 22.14
CA GLY A 86 -0.99 2.87 23.04
C GLY A 86 -1.80 1.70 22.47
N ARG A 87 -1.66 1.36 21.19
CA ARG A 87 -2.38 0.29 20.50
C ARG A 87 -1.57 -1.00 20.46
N LEU A 88 -2.20 -2.12 20.86
CA LEU A 88 -1.56 -3.43 20.84
C LEU A 88 -1.13 -3.84 19.43
N VAL A 89 0.11 -4.30 19.31
CA VAL A 89 0.66 -4.89 18.09
C VAL A 89 1.45 -6.15 18.44
N PHE A 90 1.45 -7.13 17.54
CA PHE A 90 2.33 -8.29 17.62
C PHE A 90 3.49 -8.10 16.67
N VAL A 91 4.68 -8.49 17.11
CA VAL A 91 5.92 -8.22 16.39
C VAL A 91 6.81 -9.44 16.32
N PHE A 92 7.53 -9.58 15.24
CA PHE A 92 8.72 -10.41 15.15
C PHE A 92 9.86 -9.62 14.51
N SER A 93 11.07 -9.76 15.04
CA SER A 93 12.28 -9.11 14.53
C SER A 93 13.35 -10.17 14.28
N GLN A 94 13.76 -10.31 13.03
CA GLN A 94 14.77 -11.29 12.62
C GLN A 94 16.16 -10.80 13.02
N ASP A 95 16.95 -11.67 13.63
CA ASP A 95 18.28 -11.36 14.13
C ASP A 95 19.35 -11.95 13.19
N PHE A 96 19.88 -11.11 12.33
CA PHE A 96 20.92 -11.51 11.37
C PHE A 96 22.22 -11.93 12.06
N THR A 97 22.44 -11.57 13.31
CA THR A 97 23.62 -11.97 14.09
C THR A 97 23.63 -13.47 14.42
N VAL A 98 22.45 -14.12 14.36
CA VAL A 98 22.28 -15.57 14.61
C VAL A 98 22.04 -16.29 13.29
N PHE A 99 23.02 -17.05 12.84
CA PHE A 99 22.97 -17.84 11.58
C PHE A 99 22.52 -17.02 10.35
N GLY A 100 22.86 -15.71 10.29
CA GLY A 100 22.43 -14.83 9.21
C GLY A 100 20.90 -14.65 9.14
N GLY A 101 20.21 -14.73 10.27
CA GLY A 101 18.75 -14.64 10.33
C GLY A 101 18.01 -15.77 9.61
N SER A 102 18.70 -16.88 9.30
CA SER A 102 18.10 -17.99 8.53
C SER A 102 17.04 -18.72 9.33
N LEU A 103 15.92 -19.03 8.66
CA LEU A 103 14.74 -19.63 9.27
C LEU A 103 14.93 -21.11 9.53
N SER A 104 14.80 -21.52 10.79
CA SER A 104 14.68 -22.89 11.25
C SER A 104 13.21 -23.29 11.47
N GLU A 105 12.93 -24.56 11.75
CA GLU A 105 11.62 -25.02 12.18
C GLU A 105 11.18 -24.28 13.47
N ALA A 106 12.02 -24.25 14.51
CA ALA A 106 11.74 -23.59 15.79
C ALA A 106 11.54 -22.07 15.65
N TYR A 107 12.31 -21.43 14.80
CA TYR A 107 12.18 -20.03 14.45
C TYR A 107 10.80 -19.75 13.81
N ALA A 108 10.39 -20.58 12.83
CA ALA A 108 9.09 -20.46 12.19
C ALA A 108 7.93 -20.65 13.19
N GLU A 109 8.03 -21.64 14.08
CA GLU A 109 7.03 -21.88 15.14
C GLU A 109 6.81 -20.64 16.02
N LYS A 110 7.87 -19.91 16.36
CA LYS A 110 7.78 -18.66 17.14
C LYS A 110 7.00 -17.57 16.38
N ILE A 111 7.28 -17.38 15.09
CA ILE A 111 6.53 -16.42 14.25
C ILE A 111 5.08 -16.86 14.13
N CYS A 112 4.82 -18.11 13.82
CA CYS A 112 3.47 -18.66 13.72
C CYS A 112 2.65 -18.44 15.00
N LYS A 113 3.26 -18.67 16.17
CA LYS A 113 2.61 -18.43 17.46
C LYS A 113 2.21 -16.98 17.66
N VAL A 114 3.07 -16.04 17.29
CA VAL A 114 2.79 -14.60 17.36
C VAL A 114 1.65 -14.23 16.42
N MET A 115 1.67 -14.72 15.18
CA MET A 115 0.59 -14.49 14.21
C MET A 115 -0.74 -15.11 14.67
N ASP A 116 -0.72 -16.32 15.21
CA ASP A 116 -1.91 -16.99 15.76
C ASP A 116 -2.51 -16.22 16.95
N LEU A 117 -1.67 -15.64 17.82
CA LEU A 117 -2.11 -14.78 18.91
C LEU A 117 -2.71 -13.48 18.40
N ALA A 118 -2.06 -12.83 17.43
CA ALA A 118 -2.55 -11.61 16.78
C ALA A 118 -3.96 -11.83 16.20
N MET A 119 -4.16 -12.94 15.49
CA MET A 119 -5.46 -13.31 14.93
C MET A 119 -6.52 -13.56 16.00
N LYS A 120 -6.16 -14.19 17.12
CA LYS A 120 -7.10 -14.47 18.22
C LYS A 120 -7.60 -13.22 18.92
N VAL A 121 -6.78 -12.18 19.00
CA VAL A 121 -7.12 -10.92 19.70
C VAL A 121 -7.49 -9.80 18.74
N GLY A 122 -7.30 -10.00 17.43
CA GLY A 122 -7.59 -9.00 16.41
C GLY A 122 -6.64 -7.80 16.47
N ALA A 123 -5.33 -8.03 16.46
CA ALA A 123 -4.30 -6.99 16.50
C ALA A 123 -3.35 -7.06 15.30
N PRO A 124 -2.79 -5.91 14.84
CA PRO A 124 -1.82 -5.88 13.75
C PRO A 124 -0.57 -6.73 14.00
N VAL A 125 0.03 -7.21 12.90
CA VAL A 125 1.32 -7.90 12.90
C VAL A 125 2.35 -7.06 12.16
N VAL A 126 3.50 -6.81 12.80
CA VAL A 126 4.63 -6.13 12.18
C VAL A 126 5.83 -7.07 12.14
N GLY A 127 6.32 -7.36 10.95
CA GLY A 127 7.52 -8.16 10.71
C GLY A 127 8.72 -7.30 10.35
N LEU A 128 9.80 -7.38 11.13
CA LEU A 128 11.08 -6.73 10.88
C LEU A 128 12.02 -7.77 10.27
N ASN A 129 12.22 -7.69 8.94
CA ASN A 129 12.82 -8.75 8.15
C ASN A 129 14.30 -8.47 7.86
N ASP A 130 15.16 -9.43 8.20
CA ASP A 130 16.60 -9.40 7.97
C ASP A 130 17.13 -10.84 7.95
N SER A 131 17.02 -11.53 6.80
CA SER A 131 17.21 -12.98 6.72
C SER A 131 17.86 -13.42 5.41
N GLY A 132 18.84 -14.29 5.53
CA GLY A 132 19.43 -15.00 4.38
C GLY A 132 18.54 -16.10 3.78
N GLY A 133 17.32 -16.31 4.27
CA GLY A 133 16.41 -17.33 3.77
C GLY A 133 16.34 -18.60 4.63
N ALA A 134 16.13 -19.76 4.00
CA ALA A 134 16.02 -21.04 4.70
C ALA A 134 17.34 -21.47 5.34
N ARG A 135 17.30 -22.02 6.56
CA ARG A 135 18.46 -22.63 7.22
C ARG A 135 18.77 -23.96 6.54
N ILE A 136 19.81 -23.97 5.70
CA ILE A 136 20.15 -25.11 4.83
C ILE A 136 20.41 -26.39 5.64
N GLN A 137 20.97 -26.25 6.84
CA GLN A 137 21.28 -27.37 7.73
C GLN A 137 20.04 -28.12 8.24
N GLU A 138 18.87 -27.51 8.17
CA GLU A 138 17.60 -28.12 8.56
C GLU A 138 16.78 -28.67 7.38
N GLY A 139 17.25 -28.44 6.16
CA GLY A 139 16.65 -29.00 4.95
C GLY A 139 15.16 -28.69 4.81
N VAL A 140 14.34 -29.73 4.61
CA VAL A 140 12.91 -29.59 4.35
C VAL A 140 12.11 -29.04 5.55
N ALA A 141 12.61 -29.19 6.77
CA ALA A 141 11.94 -28.64 7.97
C ALA A 141 11.88 -27.09 7.91
N SER A 142 12.95 -26.44 7.43
CA SER A 142 12.97 -25.00 7.18
C SER A 142 11.94 -24.61 6.11
N LEU A 143 11.78 -25.37 5.03
CA LEU A 143 10.78 -25.12 4.00
C LEU A 143 9.35 -25.26 4.54
N GLY A 144 9.11 -26.29 5.36
CA GLY A 144 7.84 -26.45 6.08
C GLY A 144 7.52 -25.25 6.96
N GLY A 145 8.51 -24.71 7.66
CA GLY A 145 8.37 -23.51 8.46
C GLY A 145 7.93 -22.28 7.65
N TYR A 146 8.50 -22.06 6.47
CA TYR A 146 8.03 -21.00 5.58
C TYR A 146 6.56 -21.21 5.13
N ALA A 147 6.20 -22.42 4.74
CA ALA A 147 4.83 -22.74 4.33
C ALA A 147 3.80 -22.45 5.44
N GLU A 148 4.15 -22.75 6.70
CA GLU A 148 3.32 -22.44 7.86
C GLU A 148 3.12 -20.93 8.08
N ILE A 149 4.16 -20.12 7.83
CA ILE A 149 4.06 -18.66 7.87
C ILE A 149 3.17 -18.15 6.72
N PHE A 150 3.37 -18.66 5.48
CA PHE A 150 2.58 -18.26 4.32
C PHE A 150 1.09 -18.54 4.52
N LEU A 151 0.75 -19.70 5.05
CA LEU A 151 -0.64 -20.01 5.39
C LEU A 151 -1.23 -18.95 6.33
N ARG A 152 -0.50 -18.53 7.35
CA ARG A 152 -0.96 -17.51 8.30
C ARG A 152 -1.06 -16.13 7.68
N ASN A 153 -0.13 -15.74 6.80
CA ASN A 153 -0.27 -14.49 6.04
C ASN A 153 -1.60 -14.47 5.25
N VAL A 154 -1.92 -15.57 4.56
CA VAL A 154 -3.17 -15.68 3.80
C VAL A 154 -4.40 -15.63 4.70
N MET A 155 -4.39 -16.36 5.82
CA MET A 155 -5.53 -16.38 6.76
C MET A 155 -5.71 -15.03 7.48
N ALA A 156 -4.64 -14.28 7.71
CA ALA A 156 -4.68 -12.96 8.33
C ALA A 156 -5.03 -11.84 7.34
N SER A 157 -4.89 -12.08 6.03
CA SER A 157 -5.15 -11.08 4.98
C SER A 157 -6.58 -10.56 5.03
N GLY A 158 -6.72 -9.24 5.16
CA GLY A 158 -8.01 -8.56 5.31
C GLY A 158 -8.69 -8.80 6.67
N VAL A 159 -8.02 -9.41 7.64
CA VAL A 159 -8.51 -9.61 9.02
C VAL A 159 -7.79 -8.71 10.00
N VAL A 160 -6.46 -8.74 10.00
CA VAL A 160 -5.60 -7.82 10.78
C VAL A 160 -4.58 -7.19 9.85
N PRO A 161 -4.21 -5.91 10.05
CA PRO A 161 -3.14 -5.28 9.27
C PRO A 161 -1.82 -6.02 9.41
N GLN A 162 -1.16 -6.28 8.30
CA GLN A 162 0.15 -6.92 8.22
C GLN A 162 1.15 -5.98 7.56
N ILE A 163 2.23 -5.63 8.26
CA ILE A 163 3.25 -4.72 7.75
C ILE A 163 4.61 -5.42 7.80
N SER A 164 5.32 -5.42 6.69
CA SER A 164 6.68 -5.94 6.58
C SER A 164 7.67 -4.80 6.36
N VAL A 165 8.72 -4.75 7.18
CA VAL A 165 9.84 -3.83 7.03
C VAL A 165 11.08 -4.64 6.68
N ILE A 166 11.72 -4.32 5.58
CA ILE A 166 12.92 -5.01 5.09
C ILE A 166 14.14 -4.19 5.52
N LEU A 167 14.90 -4.72 6.45
CA LEU A 167 16.00 -4.05 7.14
C LEU A 167 17.38 -4.69 6.85
N GLY A 168 17.39 -5.59 5.88
CA GLY A 168 18.59 -6.30 5.44
C GLY A 168 18.29 -7.21 4.27
N PRO A 169 19.12 -8.22 4.00
CA PRO A 169 18.81 -9.23 3.01
C PRO A 169 17.49 -9.92 3.31
N CYS A 170 16.70 -10.16 2.25
CA CYS A 170 15.47 -10.94 2.28
C CYS A 170 15.44 -11.77 1.00
N ALA A 171 15.89 -13.03 1.09
CA ALA A 171 16.18 -13.87 -0.07
C ALA A 171 15.43 -15.20 -0.05
N GLY A 172 15.14 -15.73 -1.23
CA GLY A 172 14.50 -17.04 -1.40
C GLY A 172 13.11 -17.07 -0.77
N GLY A 173 12.84 -18.08 0.08
CA GLY A 173 11.56 -18.20 0.78
C GLY A 173 11.15 -16.97 1.60
N ALA A 174 12.12 -16.19 2.07
CA ALA A 174 11.87 -15.02 2.91
C ALA A 174 11.10 -13.89 2.19
N VAL A 175 11.12 -13.79 0.85
CA VAL A 175 10.48 -12.69 0.10
C VAL A 175 8.98 -12.86 -0.04
N TYR A 176 8.45 -14.09 0.02
CA TYR A 176 7.04 -14.33 -0.26
C TYR A 176 6.12 -13.86 0.86
N SER A 177 6.53 -14.01 2.13
CA SER A 177 5.77 -13.50 3.26
C SER A 177 5.56 -11.98 3.17
N PRO A 178 6.60 -11.13 3.01
CA PRO A 178 6.43 -9.69 2.80
C PRO A 178 5.55 -9.34 1.59
N ALA A 179 5.68 -10.07 0.48
CA ALA A 179 4.88 -9.82 -0.72
C ALA A 179 3.37 -10.09 -0.52
N MET A 180 3.00 -10.90 0.47
CA MET A 180 1.61 -11.20 0.83
C MET A 180 1.05 -10.25 1.89
N THR A 181 1.89 -9.49 2.61
CA THR A 181 1.43 -8.51 3.60
C THR A 181 0.81 -7.28 2.95
N ASP A 182 0.09 -6.48 3.71
CA ASP A 182 -0.61 -5.30 3.19
C ASP A 182 0.35 -4.20 2.75
N PHE A 183 1.44 -4.00 3.51
CA PHE A 183 2.45 -2.98 3.22
C PHE A 183 3.86 -3.52 3.39
N THR A 184 4.74 -3.12 2.47
CA THR A 184 6.17 -3.43 2.50
C THR A 184 6.95 -2.11 2.49
N VAL A 185 7.84 -1.92 3.46
CA VAL A 185 8.76 -0.79 3.57
C VAL A 185 10.19 -1.31 3.40
N MET A 186 11.03 -0.63 2.63
CA MET A 186 12.43 -1.01 2.41
C MET A 186 13.39 0.11 2.81
N VAL A 187 14.55 -0.23 3.36
CA VAL A 187 15.63 0.73 3.65
C VAL A 187 16.61 0.77 2.49
N GLU A 188 16.94 1.95 2.00
CA GLU A 188 17.89 2.15 0.90
C GLU A 188 19.31 1.68 1.28
N GLY A 189 20.00 1.07 0.33
CA GLY A 189 21.39 0.67 0.44
C GLY A 189 21.72 -0.47 1.41
N THR A 190 20.80 -0.89 2.28
CA THR A 190 21.00 -1.98 3.25
C THR A 190 20.02 -3.12 3.09
N SER A 191 18.89 -2.91 2.43
CA SER A 191 17.84 -3.92 2.27
C SER A 191 17.70 -4.39 0.82
N TYR A 192 17.49 -5.68 0.66
CA TYR A 192 17.36 -6.33 -0.65
C TYR A 192 16.29 -7.41 -0.61
N MET A 193 15.47 -7.47 -1.66
CA MET A 193 14.50 -8.54 -1.89
C MET A 193 14.76 -9.20 -3.24
N PHE A 194 14.97 -10.52 -3.28
CA PHE A 194 15.05 -11.26 -4.54
C PHE A 194 14.77 -12.75 -4.32
N VAL A 195 14.23 -13.40 -5.33
CA VAL A 195 14.00 -14.86 -5.30
C VAL A 195 15.30 -15.61 -5.18
N THR A 196 16.31 -15.19 -5.96
CA THR A 196 17.68 -15.71 -5.89
C THR A 196 18.69 -14.58 -6.01
N GLY A 197 19.78 -14.67 -5.24
CA GLY A 197 20.79 -13.62 -5.23
C GLY A 197 21.66 -13.57 -6.50
N PRO A 198 22.51 -12.51 -6.64
CA PRO A 198 23.32 -12.25 -7.82
C PRO A 198 24.17 -13.43 -8.31
N ASN A 199 24.74 -14.22 -7.39
CA ASN A 199 25.56 -15.36 -7.73
C ASN A 199 24.78 -16.47 -8.46
N VAL A 200 23.52 -16.70 -8.08
CA VAL A 200 22.65 -17.68 -8.74
C VAL A 200 22.19 -17.14 -10.09
N VAL A 201 21.83 -15.87 -10.18
CA VAL A 201 21.50 -15.19 -11.44
C VAL A 201 22.67 -15.36 -12.42
N LYS A 202 23.89 -15.03 -12.02
CA LYS A 202 25.10 -15.20 -12.85
C LYS A 202 25.30 -16.64 -13.32
N SER A 203 25.06 -17.61 -12.45
CA SER A 203 25.27 -19.04 -12.81
C SER A 203 24.21 -19.61 -13.74
N VAL A 204 22.96 -19.09 -13.70
CA VAL A 204 21.82 -19.63 -14.45
C VAL A 204 21.53 -18.84 -15.74
N THR A 205 21.51 -17.51 -15.65
CA THR A 205 21.17 -16.63 -16.78
C THR A 205 22.38 -15.95 -17.41
N HIS A 206 23.56 -16.05 -16.77
CA HIS A 206 24.83 -15.40 -17.17
C HIS A 206 24.75 -13.86 -17.11
N GLU A 207 23.78 -13.30 -16.41
CA GLU A 207 23.67 -11.86 -16.16
C GLU A 207 24.57 -11.45 -14.98
N GLU A 208 25.34 -10.38 -15.15
CA GLU A 208 26.12 -9.77 -14.08
C GLU A 208 25.35 -8.59 -13.47
N VAL A 209 24.97 -8.72 -12.21
CA VAL A 209 24.19 -7.73 -11.47
C VAL A 209 24.60 -7.75 -10.01
N ASP A 210 24.63 -6.58 -9.37
CA ASP A 210 24.81 -6.50 -7.91
C ASP A 210 23.47 -6.60 -7.17
N SER A 211 23.50 -6.65 -5.84
CA SER A 211 22.30 -6.83 -5.02
C SER A 211 21.35 -5.62 -5.10
N GLU A 212 21.90 -4.40 -5.19
CA GLU A 212 21.12 -3.18 -5.28
C GLU A 212 20.37 -3.08 -6.62
N ALA A 213 21.08 -3.34 -7.72
CA ALA A 213 20.51 -3.32 -9.06
C ALA A 213 19.53 -4.48 -9.31
N LEU A 214 19.68 -5.63 -8.59
CA LEU A 214 18.78 -6.78 -8.72
C LEU A 214 17.50 -6.58 -7.92
N GLY A 215 17.59 -6.12 -6.67
CA GLY A 215 16.43 -6.10 -5.77
C GLY A 215 16.58 -5.12 -4.60
N GLY A 216 17.26 -4.00 -4.79
CA GLY A 216 17.31 -2.91 -3.81
C GLY A 216 16.00 -2.13 -3.72
N ALA A 217 15.92 -1.22 -2.76
CA ALA A 217 14.72 -0.44 -2.48
C ALA A 217 14.23 0.32 -3.71
N ALA A 218 15.12 0.96 -4.49
CA ALA A 218 14.76 1.72 -5.69
C ALA A 218 14.11 0.85 -6.79
N ILE A 219 14.51 -0.42 -6.90
CA ILE A 219 13.91 -1.37 -7.86
C ILE A 219 12.48 -1.71 -7.45
N HIS A 220 12.27 -2.02 -6.16
CA HIS A 220 10.98 -2.47 -5.68
C HIS A 220 9.96 -1.35 -5.47
N THR A 221 10.41 -0.13 -5.22
CA THR A 221 9.53 1.05 -5.13
C THR A 221 9.27 1.74 -6.47
N GLY A 222 10.19 1.60 -7.47
CA GLY A 222 10.09 2.37 -8.72
C GLY A 222 9.82 1.54 -9.98
N ARG A 223 10.10 0.22 -9.96
CA ARG A 223 9.93 -0.65 -11.14
C ARG A 223 8.97 -1.79 -10.93
N SER A 224 9.12 -2.55 -9.86
CA SER A 224 8.29 -3.74 -9.63
C SER A 224 7.01 -3.46 -8.83
N GLY A 225 6.95 -2.33 -8.12
CA GLY A 225 5.81 -1.98 -7.27
C GLY A 225 5.60 -2.90 -6.06
N VAL A 226 6.57 -3.75 -5.72
CA VAL A 226 6.48 -4.67 -4.57
C VAL A 226 6.54 -3.91 -3.25
N ALA A 227 7.43 -2.91 -3.13
CA ALA A 227 7.53 -2.08 -1.95
C ALA A 227 6.67 -0.82 -2.07
N HIS A 228 6.02 -0.46 -0.97
CA HIS A 228 5.15 0.71 -0.89
C HIS A 228 5.90 1.99 -0.54
N LEU A 229 6.97 1.87 0.26
CA LEU A 229 7.76 2.98 0.76
C LEU A 229 9.25 2.62 0.79
N ALA A 230 10.10 3.57 0.44
CA ALA A 230 11.52 3.55 0.72
C ALA A 230 11.81 4.48 1.90
N ALA A 231 12.85 4.16 2.68
CA ALA A 231 13.33 4.97 3.78
C ALA A 231 14.86 5.09 3.69
N GLY A 232 15.40 6.25 4.03
CA GLY A 232 16.84 6.49 4.01
C GLY A 232 17.60 5.76 5.12
N ASP A 233 16.90 5.42 6.22
CA ASP A 233 17.45 4.65 7.33
C ASP A 233 16.36 3.81 8.04
N GLU A 234 16.80 3.01 9.02
CA GLU A 234 15.90 2.13 9.78
C GLU A 234 14.92 2.93 10.68
N ALA A 235 15.30 4.11 11.16
CA ALA A 235 14.44 4.94 12.00
C ALA A 235 13.26 5.51 11.19
N GLU A 236 13.51 6.02 10.00
CA GLU A 236 12.47 6.48 9.07
C GLU A 236 11.56 5.33 8.64
N ALA A 237 12.13 4.13 8.38
CA ALA A 237 11.33 2.96 8.04
C ALA A 237 10.36 2.57 9.16
N LEU A 238 10.77 2.65 10.41
CA LEU A 238 9.93 2.37 11.57
C LEU A 238 8.91 3.49 11.83
N ASP A 239 9.24 4.76 11.53
CA ASP A 239 8.26 5.85 11.54
C ASP A 239 7.15 5.63 10.49
N HIS A 240 7.48 5.15 9.31
CA HIS A 240 6.48 4.78 8.31
C HIS A 240 5.49 3.73 8.84
N VAL A 241 5.93 2.76 9.64
CA VAL A 241 5.04 1.79 10.28
C VAL A 241 4.06 2.49 11.24
N ARG A 242 4.53 3.42 12.07
CA ARG A 242 3.66 4.20 12.98
C ARG A 242 2.64 5.00 12.18
N ARG A 243 3.07 5.67 11.13
CA ARG A 243 2.19 6.46 10.24
C ARG A 243 1.14 5.59 9.54
N LEU A 244 1.50 4.40 9.03
CA LEU A 244 0.55 3.46 8.46
C LEU A 244 -0.51 3.05 9.48
N LEU A 245 -0.07 2.64 10.68
CA LEU A 245 -0.99 2.21 11.75
C LEU A 245 -1.90 3.33 12.25
N ALA A 246 -1.47 4.60 12.20
CA ALA A 246 -2.31 5.73 12.55
C ALA A 246 -3.55 5.89 11.64
N HIS A 247 -3.49 5.38 10.41
CA HIS A 247 -4.60 5.43 9.45
C HIS A 247 -5.43 4.14 9.39
N LEU A 248 -4.95 3.05 10.00
CA LEU A 248 -5.57 1.74 9.94
C LEU A 248 -6.28 1.37 11.25
N PRO A 249 -7.37 0.62 11.22
CA PRO A 249 -8.02 0.11 12.42
C PRO A 249 -7.18 -0.97 13.09
N GLN A 250 -7.64 -1.43 14.24
CA GLN A 250 -7.03 -2.56 14.95
C GLN A 250 -7.20 -3.88 14.18
N ASN A 251 -8.33 -4.03 13.52
CA ASN A 251 -8.70 -5.18 12.69
C ASN A 251 -9.90 -4.83 11.81
N ASN A 252 -10.35 -5.74 10.97
CA ASN A 252 -11.47 -5.55 10.03
C ASN A 252 -12.86 -5.33 10.67
N LEU A 253 -12.99 -5.50 11.97
CA LEU A 253 -14.23 -5.27 12.71
C LEU A 253 -14.27 -3.89 13.36
N ALA A 254 -13.16 -3.18 13.39
CA ALA A 254 -13.02 -1.85 13.96
C ALA A 254 -12.97 -0.78 12.87
N ASP A 255 -13.36 0.44 13.22
CA ASP A 255 -13.14 1.60 12.37
C ASP A 255 -11.73 2.18 12.58
N PRO A 256 -11.16 2.88 11.57
CA PRO A 256 -9.91 3.61 11.72
C PRO A 256 -9.98 4.65 12.86
N PRO A 257 -8.89 4.87 13.61
CA PRO A 257 -8.86 5.83 14.71
C PRO A 257 -9.05 7.25 14.19
N ARG A 258 -9.68 8.12 14.98
CA ARG A 258 -9.77 9.54 14.65
C ARG A 258 -8.40 10.22 14.85
N ILE A 259 -7.99 11.00 13.86
CA ILE A 259 -6.76 11.81 13.89
C ILE A 259 -7.15 13.20 14.37
N ALA A 260 -6.45 13.71 15.38
CA ALA A 260 -6.69 15.06 15.89
C ALA A 260 -6.26 16.10 14.84
N THR A 261 -7.14 17.07 14.56
CA THR A 261 -6.84 18.19 13.67
C THR A 261 -7.49 19.46 14.21
N SER A 262 -6.84 20.59 13.98
CA SER A 262 -7.40 21.92 14.20
C SER A 262 -7.89 22.58 12.91
N ASP A 263 -7.76 21.91 11.77
CA ASP A 263 -8.16 22.44 10.46
C ASP A 263 -9.69 22.49 10.33
N PRO A 264 -10.31 23.68 10.16
CA PRO A 264 -11.75 23.81 10.19
C PRO A 264 -12.42 22.97 9.09
N ALA A 265 -13.46 22.22 9.46
CA ALA A 265 -14.24 21.42 8.51
C ALA A 265 -14.90 22.27 7.41
N ALA A 266 -15.27 23.52 7.72
CA ALA A 266 -15.88 24.45 6.78
C ALA A 266 -14.87 25.29 5.98
N ARG A 267 -13.56 25.02 6.09
CA ARG A 267 -12.53 25.74 5.32
C ARG A 267 -12.78 25.55 3.83
N MET A 268 -12.81 26.65 3.12
CA MET A 268 -12.82 26.72 1.65
C MET A 268 -11.50 27.32 1.18
N ASP A 269 -10.99 26.85 0.06
CA ASP A 269 -9.76 27.37 -0.54
C ASP A 269 -10.07 27.96 -1.93
N PRO A 270 -10.13 29.30 -2.07
CA PRO A 270 -10.46 29.95 -3.34
C PRO A 270 -9.46 29.67 -4.47
N GLU A 271 -8.21 29.31 -4.17
CA GLU A 271 -7.22 28.98 -5.19
C GLU A 271 -7.56 27.70 -5.96
N LEU A 272 -8.44 26.86 -5.41
CA LEU A 272 -8.95 25.70 -6.14
C LEU A 272 -9.79 26.08 -7.36
N ASP A 273 -10.45 27.24 -7.35
CA ASP A 273 -11.29 27.68 -8.46
C ASP A 273 -10.48 27.96 -9.74
N GLU A 274 -9.18 28.21 -9.61
CA GLU A 274 -8.26 28.55 -10.70
C GLU A 274 -7.20 27.45 -10.96
N ILE A 275 -7.22 26.35 -10.19
CA ILE A 275 -6.15 25.34 -10.24
C ILE A 275 -6.17 24.49 -11.52
N VAL A 276 -7.35 24.27 -12.09
CA VAL A 276 -7.51 23.58 -13.38
C VAL A 276 -7.34 24.61 -14.50
N PRO A 277 -6.34 24.44 -15.37
CA PRO A 277 -6.13 25.39 -16.49
C PRO A 277 -7.30 25.38 -17.49
N ASP A 278 -7.61 26.56 -18.05
CA ASP A 278 -8.61 26.70 -19.13
C ASP A 278 -8.22 25.91 -20.39
N GLU A 279 -6.92 25.78 -20.65
CA GLU A 279 -6.42 25.01 -21.78
C GLU A 279 -6.43 23.50 -21.48
N PRO A 280 -7.23 22.68 -22.21
CA PRO A 280 -7.42 21.25 -21.90
C PRO A 280 -6.14 20.40 -22.00
N SER A 281 -5.15 20.87 -22.77
CA SER A 281 -3.85 20.20 -22.95
C SER A 281 -2.86 20.51 -21.84
N ARG A 282 -3.06 21.60 -21.08
CA ARG A 282 -2.17 22.00 -20.01
C ARG A 282 -2.40 21.15 -18.75
N PRO A 283 -1.38 20.43 -18.25
CA PRO A 283 -1.50 19.66 -17.02
C PRO A 283 -1.45 20.57 -15.78
N TYR A 284 -1.97 20.07 -14.68
CA TYR A 284 -1.77 20.59 -13.32
C TYR A 284 -1.33 19.45 -12.40
N ASP A 285 -0.78 19.78 -11.24
CA ASP A 285 -0.34 18.81 -10.25
C ASP A 285 -1.50 18.48 -9.27
N MET A 286 -1.95 17.23 -9.26
CA MET A 286 -3.02 16.80 -8.36
C MET A 286 -2.60 16.87 -6.88
N HIS A 287 -1.31 16.82 -6.55
CA HIS A 287 -0.86 17.03 -5.17
C HIS A 287 -1.26 18.39 -4.63
N ASP A 288 -1.25 19.45 -5.47
CA ASP A 288 -1.65 20.79 -5.05
C ASP A 288 -3.15 20.85 -4.74
N VAL A 289 -3.97 20.12 -5.49
CA VAL A 289 -5.40 19.93 -5.19
C VAL A 289 -5.58 19.23 -3.84
N LEU A 290 -4.91 18.08 -3.66
CA LEU A 290 -5.05 17.27 -2.45
C LEU A 290 -4.63 18.03 -1.19
N ARG A 291 -3.46 18.71 -1.21
CA ARG A 291 -2.96 19.50 -0.07
C ARG A 291 -3.92 20.59 0.38
N ARG A 292 -4.67 21.18 -0.54
CA ARG A 292 -5.66 22.23 -0.23
C ARG A 292 -6.95 21.67 0.36
N ILE A 293 -7.24 20.40 0.18
CA ILE A 293 -8.49 19.76 0.58
C ILE A 293 -8.36 18.99 1.89
N VAL A 294 -7.29 18.20 2.06
CA VAL A 294 -7.11 17.34 3.23
C VAL A 294 -6.75 18.13 4.50
N ASP A 295 -6.93 17.52 5.66
CA ASP A 295 -6.56 18.12 6.94
C ASP A 295 -5.07 18.45 6.98
N ASP A 296 -4.77 19.70 7.40
CA ASP A 296 -3.40 20.20 7.56
C ASP A 296 -2.51 20.05 6.30
N GLY A 297 -3.10 19.83 5.14
CA GLY A 297 -2.40 19.54 3.88
C GLY A 297 -1.62 18.22 3.88
N ALA A 298 -1.89 17.35 4.85
CA ALA A 298 -1.12 16.11 5.07
C ALA A 298 -1.66 14.96 4.20
N PHE A 299 -0.93 14.66 3.12
CA PHE A 299 -1.17 13.48 2.30
C PHE A 299 0.00 12.50 2.45
N PHE A 300 -0.28 11.32 2.97
CA PHE A 300 0.70 10.24 3.11
C PHE A 300 0.64 9.33 1.88
N GLU A 301 1.40 9.71 0.85
CA GLU A 301 1.45 9.00 -0.41
C GLU A 301 2.15 7.64 -0.28
N LEU A 302 1.61 6.64 -0.97
CA LEU A 302 2.17 5.30 -1.10
C LEU A 302 2.62 5.07 -2.55
N GLN A 303 3.74 4.38 -2.72
CA GLN A 303 4.34 4.08 -4.04
C GLN A 303 4.52 5.33 -4.93
N PRO A 304 5.09 6.44 -4.41
CA PRO A 304 5.23 7.67 -5.20
C PRO A 304 6.11 7.51 -6.44
N ALA A 305 7.07 6.59 -6.41
CA ALA A 305 7.99 6.35 -7.52
C ALA A 305 7.48 5.36 -8.58
N TRP A 306 6.33 4.67 -8.34
CA TRP A 306 5.75 3.69 -9.25
C TRP A 306 4.39 4.15 -9.76
N ALA A 307 4.13 3.99 -11.06
CA ALA A 307 2.88 4.38 -11.71
C ALA A 307 2.45 5.81 -11.30
N GLY A 308 3.30 6.80 -11.58
CA GLY A 308 3.11 8.20 -11.16
C GLY A 308 1.91 8.91 -11.79
N ASN A 309 1.24 8.28 -12.76
CA ASN A 309 -0.02 8.73 -13.38
C ASN A 309 -1.25 8.52 -12.49
N ILE A 310 -1.10 7.78 -11.37
CA ILE A 310 -2.12 7.65 -10.34
C ILE A 310 -1.49 7.78 -8.94
N LEU A 311 -2.11 8.59 -8.10
CA LEU A 311 -1.73 8.78 -6.70
C LEU A 311 -2.60 7.91 -5.82
N ILE A 312 -1.99 7.23 -4.87
CA ILE A 312 -2.68 6.52 -3.79
C ILE A 312 -2.04 6.88 -2.45
N GLY A 313 -2.82 6.93 -1.40
CA GLY A 313 -2.28 7.19 -0.06
C GLY A 313 -3.37 7.48 0.95
N PHE A 314 -2.94 7.74 2.17
CA PHE A 314 -3.83 8.08 3.26
C PHE A 314 -3.81 9.58 3.56
N ALA A 315 -4.96 10.09 3.99
CA ALA A 315 -5.12 11.43 4.50
C ALA A 315 -6.20 11.45 5.60
N SER A 316 -6.51 12.62 6.13
CA SER A 316 -7.69 12.77 6.97
C SER A 316 -8.58 13.93 6.47
N LEU A 317 -9.87 13.82 6.73
CA LEU A 317 -10.89 14.82 6.44
C LEU A 317 -11.80 14.99 7.67
N GLY A 318 -11.68 16.13 8.35
CA GLY A 318 -12.36 16.36 9.62
C GLY A 318 -11.94 15.34 10.69
N GLY A 319 -10.68 14.96 10.71
CA GLY A 319 -10.10 13.96 11.60
C GLY A 319 -10.47 12.51 11.26
N ARG A 320 -11.20 12.26 10.18
CA ARG A 320 -11.52 10.90 9.72
C ARG A 320 -10.47 10.42 8.72
N PRO A 321 -9.74 9.33 8.96
CA PRO A 321 -8.87 8.73 7.96
C PRO A 321 -9.63 8.35 6.71
N VAL A 322 -9.01 8.60 5.55
CA VAL A 322 -9.53 8.26 4.23
C VAL A 322 -8.41 7.74 3.34
N GLY A 323 -8.72 6.81 2.46
CA GLY A 323 -7.87 6.45 1.32
C GLY A 323 -8.15 7.37 0.15
N ILE A 324 -7.10 7.96 -0.41
CA ILE A 324 -7.18 8.80 -1.61
C ILE A 324 -6.74 7.97 -2.81
N VAL A 325 -7.52 8.03 -3.89
CA VAL A 325 -7.13 7.55 -5.22
C VAL A 325 -7.36 8.70 -6.20
N ALA A 326 -6.32 9.17 -6.86
CA ALA A 326 -6.43 10.34 -7.73
C ALA A 326 -5.57 10.19 -9.00
N GLN A 327 -6.07 10.57 -10.17
CA GLN A 327 -5.22 10.71 -11.34
C GLN A 327 -4.24 11.86 -11.17
N GLN A 328 -3.03 11.69 -11.76
CA GLN A 328 -2.03 12.74 -11.85
C GLN A 328 -1.91 13.21 -13.31
N PRO A 329 -2.56 14.33 -13.68
CA PRO A 329 -2.54 14.81 -15.06
C PRO A 329 -1.14 15.18 -15.57
N ALA A 330 -0.21 15.49 -14.67
CA ALA A 330 1.18 15.79 -15.02
C ALA A 330 1.97 14.57 -15.51
N ALA A 331 1.45 13.35 -15.27
CA ALA A 331 2.08 12.11 -15.71
C ALA A 331 1.11 11.34 -16.63
N LEU A 332 1.50 11.03 -17.85
CA LEU A 332 0.69 10.34 -18.87
C LEU A 332 -0.73 10.92 -19.02
N ALA A 333 -0.89 12.24 -18.78
CA ALA A 333 -2.19 12.93 -18.75
C ALA A 333 -3.23 12.29 -17.82
N GLY A 334 -2.83 11.53 -16.80
CA GLY A 334 -3.72 10.78 -15.91
C GLY A 334 -4.34 9.52 -16.53
N ALA A 335 -3.88 9.06 -17.70
CA ALA A 335 -4.39 7.85 -18.33
C ALA A 335 -4.10 6.61 -17.47
N LEU A 336 -5.02 5.64 -17.47
CA LEU A 336 -4.86 4.37 -16.76
C LEU A 336 -4.06 3.39 -17.63
N ASP A 337 -2.84 3.07 -17.22
CA ASP A 337 -2.05 1.97 -17.75
C ASP A 337 -2.15 0.71 -16.85
N ILE A 338 -1.38 -0.33 -17.18
CA ILE A 338 -1.34 -1.58 -16.42
C ILE A 338 -0.95 -1.33 -14.96
N ASP A 339 0.13 -0.59 -14.73
CA ASP A 339 0.69 -0.37 -13.40
C ASP A 339 -0.23 0.49 -12.54
N ALA A 340 -0.80 1.56 -13.09
CA ALA A 340 -1.79 2.39 -12.41
C ALA A 340 -3.03 1.58 -12.01
N SER A 341 -3.50 0.71 -12.89
CA SER A 341 -4.65 -0.17 -12.62
C SER A 341 -4.37 -1.15 -11.48
N VAL A 342 -3.19 -1.75 -11.44
CA VAL A 342 -2.77 -2.68 -10.37
C VAL A 342 -2.57 -1.95 -9.06
N LYS A 343 -1.86 -0.82 -9.06
CA LYS A 343 -1.60 0.03 -7.90
C LYS A 343 -2.90 0.45 -7.21
N ALA A 344 -3.81 1.05 -7.97
CA ALA A 344 -5.09 1.51 -7.44
C ALA A 344 -5.99 0.35 -6.99
N ALA A 345 -6.07 -0.74 -7.75
CA ALA A 345 -6.90 -1.90 -7.39
C ALA A 345 -6.49 -2.50 -6.05
N ARG A 346 -5.18 -2.69 -5.82
CA ARG A 346 -4.66 -3.20 -4.54
C ARG A 346 -5.01 -2.26 -3.39
N PHE A 347 -4.82 -0.96 -3.57
CA PHE A 347 -5.10 0.04 -2.53
C PHE A 347 -6.59 0.13 -2.19
N VAL A 348 -7.48 0.15 -3.19
CA VAL A 348 -8.94 0.12 -2.98
C VAL A 348 -9.35 -1.09 -2.14
N ARG A 349 -8.81 -2.27 -2.45
CA ARG A 349 -9.09 -3.50 -1.67
C ARG A 349 -8.55 -3.41 -0.25
N THR A 350 -7.39 -2.82 -0.04
CA THR A 350 -6.82 -2.60 1.30
C THR A 350 -7.70 -1.66 2.11
N CYS A 351 -8.17 -0.56 1.52
CA CYS A 351 -9.10 0.36 2.17
C CYS A 351 -10.40 -0.34 2.56
N ASP A 352 -10.99 -1.12 1.65
CA ASP A 352 -12.22 -1.86 1.91
C ASP A 352 -12.05 -2.93 3.01
N ALA A 353 -10.93 -3.66 2.98
CA ALA A 353 -10.64 -4.67 3.99
C ALA A 353 -10.52 -4.10 5.41
N PHE A 354 -10.10 -2.84 5.53
CA PHE A 354 -9.86 -2.18 6.83
C PHE A 354 -10.80 -0.99 7.09
N ASN A 355 -11.99 -0.98 6.53
CA ASN A 355 -13.03 0.01 6.80
C ASN A 355 -12.58 1.47 6.58
N VAL A 356 -11.60 1.72 5.71
CA VAL A 356 -11.13 3.05 5.36
C VAL A 356 -11.99 3.61 4.23
N PRO A 357 -12.74 4.70 4.42
CA PRO A 357 -13.51 5.34 3.35
C PRO A 357 -12.61 5.77 2.19
N ILE A 358 -13.09 5.69 0.96
CA ILE A 358 -12.35 6.02 -0.25
C ILE A 358 -12.85 7.34 -0.83
N VAL A 359 -11.93 8.26 -1.09
CA VAL A 359 -12.17 9.49 -1.85
C VAL A 359 -11.40 9.41 -3.16
N THR A 360 -12.11 9.54 -4.27
CA THR A 360 -11.54 9.42 -5.62
C THR A 360 -11.59 10.78 -6.32
N PHE A 361 -10.46 11.26 -6.84
CA PHE A 361 -10.38 12.44 -7.71
C PHE A 361 -10.12 12.00 -9.14
N VAL A 362 -10.98 12.45 -10.06
CA VAL A 362 -10.99 11.96 -11.44
C VAL A 362 -10.59 13.06 -12.41
N ASP A 363 -9.50 12.81 -13.13
CA ASP A 363 -9.10 13.51 -14.35
C ASP A 363 -8.44 12.49 -15.29
N VAL A 364 -9.27 11.72 -16.01
CA VAL A 364 -8.85 10.55 -16.78
C VAL A 364 -9.31 10.61 -18.24
N PRO A 365 -8.38 10.66 -19.21
CA PRO A 365 -8.74 10.67 -20.63
C PRO A 365 -9.12 9.27 -21.17
N GLY A 366 -8.88 8.21 -20.40
CA GLY A 366 -9.14 6.83 -20.79
C GLY A 366 -8.08 5.87 -20.27
N PHE A 367 -8.17 4.61 -20.71
CA PHE A 367 -7.07 3.67 -20.61
C PHE A 367 -6.00 3.99 -21.64
N LEU A 368 -4.72 3.79 -21.29
CA LEU A 368 -3.59 4.09 -22.16
C LEU A 368 -3.60 3.14 -23.36
N PRO A 369 -3.74 3.64 -24.60
CA PRO A 369 -3.71 2.80 -25.79
C PRO A 369 -2.27 2.39 -26.14
N GLY A 370 -2.11 1.32 -26.89
CA GLY A 370 -0.84 0.93 -27.48
C GLY A 370 -0.58 -0.58 -27.42
N VAL A 371 0.26 -1.06 -28.35
CA VAL A 371 0.58 -2.48 -28.50
C VAL A 371 1.16 -3.07 -27.20
N ALA A 372 2.05 -2.37 -26.52
CA ALA A 372 2.65 -2.82 -25.27
C ALA A 372 1.60 -3.02 -24.16
N GLN A 373 0.62 -2.11 -24.06
CA GLN A 373 -0.47 -2.20 -23.10
C GLN A 373 -1.41 -3.36 -23.44
N GLU A 374 -1.80 -3.51 -24.69
CA GLU A 374 -2.68 -4.63 -25.13
C GLU A 374 -2.00 -5.98 -24.92
N HIS A 375 -0.75 -6.13 -25.36
CA HIS A 375 -0.01 -7.38 -25.20
C HIS A 375 0.36 -7.65 -23.73
N GLY A 376 0.55 -6.63 -22.92
CA GLY A 376 0.76 -6.72 -21.47
C GLY A 376 -0.52 -7.07 -20.70
N GLY A 377 -1.69 -7.00 -21.35
CA GLY A 377 -2.99 -7.39 -20.77
C GLY A 377 -3.71 -6.27 -20.04
N ILE A 378 -3.68 -5.03 -20.57
CA ILE A 378 -4.38 -3.87 -20.00
C ILE A 378 -5.87 -4.17 -19.71
N ILE A 379 -6.56 -4.96 -20.56
CA ILE A 379 -7.95 -5.34 -20.34
C ILE A 379 -8.11 -6.11 -19.03
N ARG A 380 -7.24 -7.10 -18.77
CA ARG A 380 -7.25 -7.88 -17.52
C ARG A 380 -6.89 -7.02 -16.32
N HIS A 381 -5.86 -6.18 -16.44
CA HIS A 381 -5.40 -5.33 -15.35
C HIS A 381 -6.37 -4.18 -15.04
N GLY A 382 -6.97 -3.55 -16.06
CA GLY A 382 -8.05 -2.59 -15.88
C GLY A 382 -9.28 -3.20 -15.22
N ALA A 383 -9.62 -4.45 -15.58
CA ALA A 383 -10.70 -5.19 -14.94
C ALA A 383 -10.46 -5.44 -13.43
N LYS A 384 -9.22 -5.50 -12.95
CA LYS A 384 -8.92 -5.58 -11.50
C LYS A 384 -9.40 -4.34 -10.76
N LEU A 385 -9.16 -3.15 -11.32
CA LEU A 385 -9.56 -1.89 -10.71
C LEU A 385 -11.08 -1.75 -10.70
N LEU A 386 -11.73 -2.08 -11.81
CA LEU A 386 -13.20 -2.13 -11.89
C LEU A 386 -13.78 -3.09 -10.84
N TYR A 387 -13.21 -4.30 -10.76
CA TYR A 387 -13.62 -5.30 -9.77
C TYR A 387 -13.48 -4.79 -8.34
N ALA A 388 -12.34 -4.17 -8.00
CA ALA A 388 -12.08 -3.65 -6.67
C ALA A 388 -13.12 -2.59 -6.25
N TYR A 389 -13.42 -1.63 -7.11
CA TYR A 389 -14.43 -0.62 -6.81
C TYR A 389 -15.86 -1.18 -6.74
N CYS A 390 -16.22 -2.13 -7.60
CA CYS A 390 -17.53 -2.79 -7.54
C CYS A 390 -17.72 -3.62 -6.27
N GLU A 391 -16.64 -4.26 -5.79
CA GLU A 391 -16.70 -5.12 -4.61
C GLU A 391 -16.65 -4.32 -3.31
N ALA A 392 -15.99 -3.16 -3.29
CA ALA A 392 -15.81 -2.34 -2.10
C ALA A 392 -17.13 -1.86 -1.49
N THR A 393 -17.27 -2.06 -0.18
CA THR A 393 -18.45 -1.78 0.64
C THR A 393 -18.32 -0.53 1.51
N VAL A 394 -17.10 -0.04 1.71
CA VAL A 394 -16.83 1.21 2.44
C VAL A 394 -17.46 2.43 1.76
N PRO A 395 -17.65 3.56 2.48
CA PRO A 395 -18.05 4.82 1.87
C PRO A 395 -17.11 5.19 0.70
N LYS A 396 -17.72 5.52 -0.46
CA LYS A 396 -17.02 5.93 -1.68
C LYS A 396 -17.53 7.27 -2.15
N VAL A 397 -16.67 8.28 -2.13
CA VAL A 397 -16.99 9.64 -2.56
C VAL A 397 -16.08 10.01 -3.72
N THR A 398 -16.65 10.52 -4.81
CA THR A 398 -15.91 10.82 -6.04
C THR A 398 -16.07 12.31 -6.38
N VAL A 399 -14.97 12.93 -6.82
CA VAL A 399 -14.94 14.30 -7.35
C VAL A 399 -14.32 14.26 -8.74
N ILE A 400 -15.08 14.60 -9.76
CA ILE A 400 -14.58 14.73 -11.13
C ILE A 400 -14.10 16.16 -11.30
N THR A 401 -12.78 16.32 -11.44
CA THR A 401 -12.14 17.65 -11.53
C THR A 401 -12.07 18.17 -12.96
N ARG A 402 -11.85 17.27 -13.95
CA ARG A 402 -11.80 17.63 -15.36
C ARG A 402 -12.26 16.44 -16.23
N LYS A 403 -11.37 15.71 -16.89
CA LYS A 403 -11.72 14.65 -17.84
C LYS A 403 -12.23 13.39 -17.14
N ALA A 404 -13.29 12.81 -17.70
CA ALA A 404 -13.83 11.51 -17.30
C ALA A 404 -14.40 10.82 -18.53
N TYR A 405 -13.53 10.14 -19.31
CA TYR A 405 -13.89 9.63 -20.63
C TYR A 405 -13.99 8.11 -20.68
N GLY A 406 -14.99 7.64 -21.41
CA GLY A 406 -15.19 6.24 -21.78
C GLY A 406 -15.26 5.30 -20.58
N GLY A 407 -14.75 4.07 -20.76
CA GLY A 407 -14.73 3.08 -19.68
C GLY A 407 -13.93 3.48 -18.44
N ALA A 408 -13.00 4.42 -18.54
CA ALA A 408 -12.28 4.93 -17.39
C ALA A 408 -13.16 5.78 -16.45
N TYR A 409 -14.14 6.52 -16.98
CA TYR A 409 -15.20 7.13 -16.17
C TYR A 409 -15.92 6.09 -15.32
N ASP A 410 -16.32 4.97 -15.93
CA ASP A 410 -17.02 3.91 -15.20
C ASP A 410 -16.16 3.34 -14.07
N VAL A 411 -14.88 3.02 -14.38
CA VAL A 411 -13.94 2.36 -13.47
C VAL A 411 -13.60 3.21 -12.25
N MET A 412 -13.47 4.54 -12.43
CA MET A 412 -13.03 5.45 -11.36
C MET A 412 -14.16 5.82 -10.39
N SER A 413 -14.73 4.82 -9.74
CA SER A 413 -15.74 4.99 -8.69
C SER A 413 -16.99 5.74 -9.13
N SER A 414 -17.48 5.48 -10.36
CA SER A 414 -18.70 6.11 -10.85
C SER A 414 -19.93 5.71 -10.03
N LYS A 415 -20.99 6.49 -10.16
CA LYS A 415 -22.29 6.22 -9.54
C LYS A 415 -22.82 4.82 -9.90
N HIS A 416 -22.53 4.37 -11.12
CA HIS A 416 -23.01 3.09 -11.67
C HIS A 416 -22.41 1.85 -11.00
N ILE A 417 -21.20 1.98 -10.44
CA ILE A 417 -20.50 0.90 -9.74
C ILE A 417 -20.49 1.09 -8.22
N ARG A 418 -21.62 1.56 -7.67
CA ARG A 418 -21.83 1.75 -6.23
C ARG A 418 -21.05 2.94 -5.63
N GLY A 419 -20.71 3.99 -6.40
CA GLY A 419 -20.27 5.26 -5.85
C GLY A 419 -21.40 5.89 -5.02
N ASP A 420 -21.15 6.24 -3.74
CA ASP A 420 -22.22 6.74 -2.85
C ASP A 420 -22.55 8.19 -3.13
N MET A 421 -21.53 9.05 -3.25
CA MET A 421 -21.65 10.47 -3.57
C MET A 421 -20.68 10.83 -4.68
N ASN A 422 -21.20 11.38 -5.77
CA ASN A 422 -20.41 11.77 -6.94
C ASN A 422 -20.59 13.25 -7.21
N PHE A 423 -19.52 14.01 -7.08
CA PHE A 423 -19.46 15.45 -7.35
C PHE A 423 -18.70 15.72 -8.65
N ALA A 424 -19.00 16.82 -9.28
CA ALA A 424 -18.23 17.32 -10.41
C ALA A 424 -17.92 18.82 -10.23
N TRP A 425 -16.76 19.25 -10.66
CA TRP A 425 -16.45 20.66 -10.82
C TRP A 425 -17.07 21.19 -12.11
N PRO A 426 -17.26 22.51 -12.27
CA PRO A 426 -17.75 23.08 -13.53
C PRO A 426 -16.86 22.80 -14.72
N THR A 427 -15.57 22.53 -14.48
CA THR A 427 -14.54 22.15 -15.47
C THR A 427 -14.62 20.67 -15.89
N ALA A 428 -15.54 19.87 -15.32
CA ALA A 428 -15.64 18.46 -15.62
C ALA A 428 -16.20 18.20 -17.03
N GLU A 429 -15.56 17.29 -17.73
CA GLU A 429 -15.93 16.81 -19.06
C GLU A 429 -16.26 15.32 -18.97
N ILE A 430 -17.55 14.97 -18.99
CA ILE A 430 -18.02 13.59 -18.83
C ILE A 430 -18.60 13.11 -20.16
N ALA A 431 -17.89 12.26 -20.88
CA ALA A 431 -18.26 11.85 -22.23
C ALA A 431 -17.70 10.45 -22.59
N VAL A 432 -18.20 9.90 -23.69
CA VAL A 432 -17.68 8.62 -24.24
C VAL A 432 -16.21 8.78 -24.69
N MET A 433 -15.86 9.93 -25.24
CA MET A 433 -14.49 10.31 -25.66
C MET A 433 -14.38 11.83 -25.77
N GLY A 434 -13.17 12.35 -25.90
CA GLY A 434 -12.95 13.78 -26.12
C GLY A 434 -13.64 14.28 -27.39
N ALA A 435 -14.04 15.54 -27.39
CA ALA A 435 -14.84 16.15 -28.45
C ALA A 435 -14.22 16.03 -29.85
N GLU A 436 -12.90 16.26 -29.97
CA GLU A 436 -12.21 16.10 -31.26
C GLU A 436 -12.34 14.69 -31.84
N GLY A 437 -12.20 13.65 -31.02
CA GLY A 437 -12.37 12.27 -31.42
C GLY A 437 -13.80 11.96 -31.84
N ALA A 438 -14.77 12.43 -31.09
CA ALA A 438 -16.19 12.24 -31.37
C ALA A 438 -16.60 12.92 -32.68
N VAL A 439 -16.19 14.17 -32.90
CA VAL A 439 -16.47 14.95 -34.10
C VAL A 439 -15.86 14.31 -35.35
N ASN A 440 -14.62 13.83 -35.26
CA ASN A 440 -13.95 13.13 -36.36
C ASN A 440 -14.66 11.81 -36.77
N ILE A 441 -15.39 11.19 -35.88
CA ILE A 441 -16.16 9.96 -36.17
C ILE A 441 -17.56 10.31 -36.69
N ILE A 442 -18.28 11.16 -35.94
CA ILE A 442 -19.71 11.44 -36.20
C ILE A 442 -19.90 12.30 -37.44
N PHE A 443 -19.02 13.30 -37.63
CA PHE A 443 -19.16 14.32 -38.67
C PHE A 443 -18.13 14.20 -39.79
N LYS A 444 -17.48 13.04 -39.94
CA LYS A 444 -16.44 12.79 -40.94
C LYS A 444 -16.84 13.23 -42.34
N ASP A 445 -18.02 12.82 -42.79
CA ASP A 445 -18.52 13.10 -44.15
C ASP A 445 -18.94 14.58 -44.31
N ALA A 446 -19.44 15.21 -43.27
CA ALA A 446 -19.81 16.62 -43.25
C ALA A 446 -18.56 17.52 -43.35
N ILE A 447 -17.49 17.18 -42.61
CA ILE A 447 -16.21 17.89 -42.64
C ILE A 447 -15.58 17.78 -44.03
N ALA A 448 -15.58 16.59 -44.64
CA ALA A 448 -15.01 16.37 -45.97
C ALA A 448 -15.81 17.02 -47.11
N ALA A 449 -17.03 17.48 -46.85
CA ALA A 449 -17.90 18.11 -47.86
C ALA A 449 -17.75 19.63 -48.01
N VAL A 450 -16.92 20.26 -47.16
CA VAL A 450 -16.71 21.72 -47.16
C VAL A 450 -15.29 22.08 -47.53
N ASP A 451 -15.09 23.28 -48.13
CA ASP A 451 -13.76 23.74 -48.54
C ASP A 451 -12.83 24.10 -47.36
N ASP A 452 -13.42 24.54 -46.23
CA ASP A 452 -12.70 24.85 -44.97
C ASP A 452 -12.95 23.76 -43.95
N GLU A 453 -12.35 22.58 -44.17
CA GLU A 453 -12.45 21.44 -43.25
C GLU A 453 -12.01 21.78 -41.82
N GLN A 454 -10.98 22.60 -41.63
CA GLN A 454 -10.45 22.95 -40.32
C GLN A 454 -11.39 23.90 -39.56
N GLY A 455 -11.95 24.88 -40.23
CA GLY A 455 -12.94 25.79 -39.66
C GLY A 455 -14.20 25.05 -39.24
N GLU A 456 -14.71 24.17 -40.10
CA GLU A 456 -15.89 23.33 -39.78
C GLU A 456 -15.64 22.38 -38.63
N ARG A 457 -14.46 21.72 -38.57
CA ARG A 457 -14.08 20.87 -37.45
C ARG A 457 -14.06 21.65 -36.15
N THR A 458 -13.44 22.81 -36.09
CA THR A 458 -13.37 23.68 -34.92
C THR A 458 -14.78 24.06 -34.42
N ARG A 459 -15.66 24.45 -35.35
CA ARG A 459 -17.05 24.78 -35.07
C ARG A 459 -17.78 23.60 -34.42
N LEU A 460 -17.69 22.42 -35.05
CA LEU A 460 -18.35 21.20 -34.59
C LEU A 460 -17.81 20.70 -33.24
N VAL A 461 -16.50 20.84 -32.98
CA VAL A 461 -15.90 20.53 -31.67
C VAL A 461 -16.49 21.44 -30.60
N THR A 462 -16.54 22.76 -30.86
CA THR A 462 -17.10 23.71 -29.89
C THR A 462 -18.60 23.44 -29.60
N GLU A 463 -19.38 23.11 -30.64
CA GLU A 463 -20.78 22.74 -30.48
C GLU A 463 -20.93 21.43 -29.67
N TYR A 464 -20.11 20.41 -29.97
CA TYR A 464 -20.12 19.14 -29.27
C TYR A 464 -19.74 19.30 -27.77
N GLU A 465 -18.72 20.10 -27.48
CA GLU A 465 -18.29 20.42 -26.11
C GLU A 465 -19.43 21.08 -25.33
N ALA A 466 -20.05 22.10 -25.89
CA ALA A 466 -21.14 22.82 -25.25
C ALA A 466 -22.35 21.91 -24.96
N GLU A 467 -22.65 20.97 -25.85
CA GLU A 467 -23.82 20.10 -25.72
C GLU A 467 -23.55 18.83 -24.88
N PHE A 468 -22.38 18.20 -25.02
CA PHE A 468 -22.12 16.86 -24.46
C PHE A 468 -20.99 16.77 -23.47
N SER A 469 -19.92 17.59 -23.58
CA SER A 469 -18.71 17.47 -22.76
C SER A 469 -18.77 18.43 -21.57
N ASN A 470 -19.79 18.29 -20.71
CA ASN A 470 -19.97 19.13 -19.54
C ASN A 470 -20.62 18.32 -18.40
N PRO A 471 -20.53 18.77 -17.14
CA PRO A 471 -21.07 18.00 -16.01
C PRO A 471 -22.61 18.03 -15.93
N TYR A 472 -23.27 18.99 -16.59
CA TYR A 472 -24.71 19.20 -16.43
C TYR A 472 -25.53 18.13 -17.14
N VAL A 473 -25.02 17.55 -18.24
CA VAL A 473 -25.67 16.42 -18.94
C VAL A 473 -25.73 15.19 -18.02
N ALA A 474 -24.64 14.88 -17.34
CA ALA A 474 -24.58 13.78 -16.39
C ALA A 474 -25.41 14.05 -15.13
N SER A 475 -25.41 15.30 -14.64
CA SER A 475 -26.20 15.73 -13.49
C SER A 475 -27.71 15.66 -13.78
N ALA A 476 -28.14 16.07 -14.97
CA ALA A 476 -29.55 15.97 -15.40
C ALA A 476 -30.06 14.51 -15.46
N ARG A 477 -29.16 13.54 -15.56
CA ARG A 477 -29.47 12.10 -15.51
C ARG A 477 -29.37 11.49 -14.11
N GLY A 478 -28.94 12.26 -13.10
CA GLY A 478 -28.68 11.76 -11.75
C GLY A 478 -27.40 10.94 -11.61
N TYR A 479 -26.45 11.05 -12.55
CA TYR A 479 -25.14 10.37 -12.48
C TYR A 479 -24.14 11.15 -11.64
N ILE A 480 -24.38 12.44 -11.46
CA ILE A 480 -23.68 13.36 -10.56
C ILE A 480 -24.70 13.90 -9.56
N ASP A 481 -24.40 13.80 -8.27
CA ASP A 481 -25.29 14.23 -7.19
C ASP A 481 -25.32 15.77 -7.09
N GLU A 482 -24.17 16.42 -7.30
CA GLU A 482 -24.07 17.89 -7.28
C GLU A 482 -22.88 18.37 -8.13
N VAL A 483 -23.08 19.45 -8.87
CA VAL A 483 -21.98 20.22 -9.47
C VAL A 483 -21.58 21.29 -8.45
N ILE A 484 -20.36 21.22 -7.93
CA ILE A 484 -19.87 22.04 -6.82
C ILE A 484 -18.78 23.02 -7.29
N LEU A 485 -18.64 24.15 -6.61
CA LEU A 485 -17.49 25.02 -6.80
C LEU A 485 -16.22 24.32 -6.27
N PRO A 486 -15.08 24.38 -6.96
CA PRO A 486 -13.86 23.69 -6.52
C PRO A 486 -13.47 24.02 -5.07
N ARG A 487 -13.59 25.28 -4.64
CA ARG A 487 -13.33 25.72 -3.25
C ARG A 487 -14.22 25.05 -2.20
N GLU A 488 -15.39 24.53 -2.57
CA GLU A 488 -16.34 23.86 -1.66
C GLU A 488 -16.03 22.36 -1.48
N THR A 489 -15.04 21.82 -2.18
CA THR A 489 -14.76 20.37 -2.19
C THR A 489 -14.55 19.81 -0.79
N ARG A 490 -13.70 20.44 0.04
CA ARG A 490 -13.44 19.98 1.41
C ARG A 490 -14.71 19.88 2.27
N PRO A 491 -15.51 20.91 2.46
CA PRO A 491 -16.73 20.79 3.27
C PRO A 491 -17.75 19.79 2.71
N ARG A 492 -17.84 19.63 1.38
CA ARG A 492 -18.71 18.62 0.75
C ARG A 492 -18.25 17.20 1.04
N LEU A 493 -16.94 16.93 0.95
CA LEU A 493 -16.37 15.62 1.28
C LEU A 493 -16.59 15.27 2.76
N ILE A 494 -16.29 16.19 3.67
CA ILE A 494 -16.47 15.96 5.11
C ILE A 494 -17.95 15.66 5.40
N ARG A 495 -18.88 16.45 4.85
CA ARG A 495 -20.30 16.23 5.03
C ARG A 495 -20.77 14.89 4.48
N SER A 496 -20.26 14.48 3.31
CA SER A 496 -20.57 13.17 2.72
C SER A 496 -20.10 12.03 3.62
N LEU A 497 -18.87 12.11 4.13
CA LEU A 497 -18.32 11.12 5.06
C LEU A 497 -19.08 11.06 6.40
N GLU A 498 -19.65 12.18 6.87
CA GLU A 498 -20.52 12.20 8.04
C GLU A 498 -21.84 11.47 7.79
N ILE A 499 -22.49 11.74 6.65
CA ILE A 499 -23.75 11.10 6.25
C ILE A 499 -23.56 9.59 6.06
N LEU A 500 -22.41 9.19 5.50
CA LEU A 500 -22.09 7.80 5.21
C LEU A 500 -21.42 7.07 6.38
N ALA A 501 -21.31 7.70 7.57
CA ALA A 501 -20.60 7.12 8.72
C ALA A 501 -21.16 5.74 9.14
N ASP A 502 -22.48 5.60 9.05
CA ASP A 502 -23.18 4.36 9.42
C ASP A 502 -23.57 3.51 8.20
N LYS A 503 -22.95 3.75 7.04
CA LYS A 503 -23.21 2.94 5.85
C LYS A 503 -23.03 1.45 6.17
N ARG A 504 -24.01 0.65 5.77
CA ARG A 504 -23.96 -0.82 5.83
C ARG A 504 -24.32 -1.37 4.45
N ASP A 505 -23.30 -1.86 3.78
CA ASP A 505 -23.42 -2.47 2.47
C ASP A 505 -22.83 -3.89 2.54
N THR A 506 -23.39 -4.81 1.77
CA THR A 506 -22.98 -6.21 1.80
C THR A 506 -22.92 -6.79 0.40
N ASN A 507 -21.96 -7.67 0.20
CA ASN A 507 -21.86 -8.48 -1.00
C ASN A 507 -22.60 -9.81 -0.83
N PRO A 508 -23.08 -10.43 -1.94
CA PRO A 508 -23.60 -11.79 -1.88
C PRO A 508 -22.60 -12.76 -1.26
N ARG A 509 -23.09 -13.72 -0.46
CA ARG A 509 -22.23 -14.73 0.14
C ARG A 509 -21.51 -15.56 -0.93
N LYS A 510 -20.19 -15.67 -0.80
CA LYS A 510 -19.29 -16.43 -1.68
C LYS A 510 -18.12 -16.98 -0.88
N LYS A 511 -17.45 -18.03 -1.37
CA LYS A 511 -16.21 -18.53 -0.73
C LYS A 511 -15.12 -17.44 -0.76
N HIS A 512 -14.94 -16.85 -1.93
CA HIS A 512 -14.08 -15.68 -2.20
C HIS A 512 -14.49 -15.07 -3.54
N GLY A 513 -14.03 -13.86 -3.83
CA GLY A 513 -14.14 -13.28 -5.17
C GLY A 513 -13.21 -14.00 -6.15
N ASN A 514 -13.59 -14.05 -7.43
CA ASN A 514 -12.71 -14.51 -8.51
C ASN A 514 -12.25 -13.29 -9.32
N ILE A 515 -11.38 -12.49 -8.69
CA ILE A 515 -10.81 -11.31 -9.32
C ILE A 515 -9.89 -11.75 -10.48
N PRO A 516 -9.87 -11.05 -11.62
CA PRO A 516 -8.94 -11.36 -12.71
C PRO A 516 -7.49 -11.05 -12.29
N LEU A 517 -6.73 -12.06 -11.90
CA LEU A 517 -5.37 -11.97 -11.38
C LEU A 517 -4.32 -11.79 -12.50
#